data_f2079e360332ab980b36d2b2c1490c1c
#
_entry.id   f2079e360332ab980b36d2b2c1490c1c
#
_cell.length_a   1.000
_cell.length_b   1.000
_cell.length_c   1.000
_cell.angle_alpha   90.00
_cell.angle_beta   90.00
_cell.angle_gamma   90.00
#
_symmetry.space_group_name_H-M   'P 1'
#
loop_
_entity.id
_entity.type
_entity.pdbx_description
1 polymer ?
#
loop_
_entity_poly.entity_id
_entity_poly.type
_entity_poly.pdbx_seq_one_letter_code
_entity_poly.pdbx_strand_id
1 'polypeptide(L)'
;FMHDTLDYMSMDPLYRSHHHDKLTFSMMYAFSENYVLAYSHDEVVHCKKSMIDKMFGDYDQKFSSLRALYGYQFAHPGKKLIFMGGEFGQFIEWNWRQGLDWLLLDYPRHEQLRQYYRALNRIYTATPAMYGRDHGWDGFKWLNVDDRERSSVAFMRMEPDAEKGAYLVCA
;
A
#
# COMPACT_ATOMS: atom_id res chain seq x y z
N PHE A 1 -6.19 7.55 -5.23
CA PHE A 1 -5.48 6.59 -4.35
C PHE A 1 -4.00 6.93 -4.21
N MET A 2 -3.22 6.86 -5.30
CA MET A 2 -1.74 6.99 -5.25
C MET A 2 -1.30 8.28 -4.56
N HIS A 3 -1.65 9.45 -5.09
CA HIS A 3 -1.21 10.73 -4.54
C HIS A 3 -1.67 10.93 -3.10
N ASP A 4 -2.95 10.63 -2.78
CA ASP A 4 -3.49 10.81 -1.42
C ASP A 4 -2.73 9.96 -0.39
N THR A 5 -2.46 8.69 -0.74
CA THR A 5 -1.74 7.79 0.17
C THR A 5 -0.27 8.17 0.32
N LEU A 6 0.40 8.61 -0.75
CA LEU A 6 1.78 9.09 -0.69
C LEU A 6 1.90 10.39 0.10
N ASP A 7 0.98 11.34 -0.12
CA ASP A 7 0.93 12.57 0.66
C ASP A 7 0.73 12.28 2.15
N TYR A 8 -0.22 11.39 2.47
CA TYR A 8 -0.48 11.00 3.86
C TYR A 8 0.76 10.39 4.52
N MET A 9 1.46 9.50 3.84
CA MET A 9 2.65 8.84 4.39
C MET A 9 3.87 9.76 4.50
N SER A 10 3.91 10.83 3.71
CA SER A 10 4.98 11.85 3.77
C SER A 10 4.80 12.83 4.93
N MET A 11 3.59 12.92 5.49
CA MET A 11 3.29 13.84 6.59
C MET A 11 3.90 13.37 7.91
N ASP A 12 4.29 14.34 8.74
CA ASP A 12 4.55 14.07 10.16
C ASP A 12 3.28 13.47 10.79
N PRO A 13 3.41 12.36 11.54
CA PRO A 13 2.29 11.71 12.22
C PRO A 13 1.42 12.64 13.07
N LEU A 14 2.00 13.71 13.63
CA LEU A 14 1.26 14.71 14.42
C LEU A 14 0.14 15.39 13.63
N TYR A 15 0.26 15.50 12.31
CA TYR A 15 -0.73 16.18 11.46
C TYR A 15 -1.67 15.22 10.74
N ARG A 16 -1.42 13.91 10.77
CA ARG A 16 -2.19 12.91 10.00
C ARG A 16 -3.66 12.85 10.39
N SER A 17 -4.00 13.13 11.65
CA SER A 17 -5.39 13.18 12.13
C SER A 17 -6.27 14.17 11.36
N HIS A 18 -5.69 15.26 10.88
CA HIS A 18 -6.38 16.29 10.09
C HIS A 18 -6.55 15.94 8.60
N HIS A 19 -5.92 14.88 8.15
CA HIS A 19 -5.89 14.43 6.75
C HIS A 19 -6.30 12.96 6.60
N HIS A 20 -7.07 12.43 7.53
CA HIS A 20 -7.49 11.03 7.55
C HIS A 20 -8.31 10.63 6.32
N ASP A 21 -9.03 11.59 5.73
CA ASP A 21 -9.75 11.45 4.47
C ASP A 21 -8.88 10.96 3.31
N LYS A 22 -7.59 11.27 3.30
CA LYS A 22 -6.65 10.77 2.27
C LYS A 22 -6.52 9.23 2.24
N LEU A 23 -6.80 8.55 3.35
CA LEU A 23 -6.86 7.09 3.40
C LEU A 23 -8.19 6.53 2.89
N THR A 24 -9.29 7.28 3.04
CA THR A 24 -10.64 6.75 2.83
C THR A 24 -11.29 7.24 1.55
N PHE A 25 -10.87 8.40 1.02
CA PHE A 25 -11.48 9.04 -0.14
C PHE A 25 -11.49 8.16 -1.39
N SER A 26 -10.48 7.33 -1.60
CA SER A 26 -10.41 6.42 -2.74
C SER A 26 -11.63 5.49 -2.86
N MET A 27 -12.28 5.16 -1.74
CA MET A 27 -13.48 4.32 -1.75
C MET A 27 -14.71 5.00 -2.35
N MET A 28 -14.71 6.33 -2.48
CA MET A 28 -15.79 7.06 -3.15
C MET A 28 -15.92 6.74 -4.64
N TYR A 29 -14.81 6.31 -5.26
CA TYR A 29 -14.76 5.98 -6.68
C TYR A 29 -14.23 4.56 -6.98
N ALA A 30 -13.83 3.79 -5.95
CA ALA A 30 -13.15 2.51 -6.11
C ALA A 30 -13.88 1.50 -7.01
N PHE A 31 -15.21 1.61 -7.13
CA PHE A 31 -16.05 0.71 -7.92
C PHE A 31 -16.66 1.36 -9.17
N SER A 32 -16.23 2.57 -9.52
CA SER A 32 -16.69 3.22 -10.76
C SER A 32 -16.04 2.60 -12.01
N GLU A 33 -14.84 2.04 -11.87
CA GLU A 33 -14.07 1.38 -12.92
C GLU A 33 -13.21 0.25 -12.33
N ASN A 34 -12.56 -0.53 -13.19
CA ASN A 34 -11.63 -1.58 -12.79
C ASN A 34 -10.22 -1.00 -12.59
N TYR A 35 -9.97 -0.45 -11.42
CA TYR A 35 -8.71 0.24 -11.14
C TYR A 35 -7.53 -0.70 -10.89
N VAL A 36 -6.35 -0.25 -11.33
CA VAL A 36 -5.06 -0.72 -10.86
C VAL A 36 -4.51 0.30 -9.87
N LEU A 37 -4.22 -0.13 -8.65
CA LEU A 37 -3.62 0.68 -7.61
C LEU A 37 -2.10 0.75 -7.84
N ALA A 38 -1.70 1.69 -8.69
CA ALA A 38 -0.32 1.77 -9.17
C ALA A 38 0.52 2.71 -8.30
N TYR A 39 1.66 2.21 -7.84
CA TYR A 39 2.81 3.05 -7.51
C TYR A 39 3.81 2.95 -8.67
N SER A 40 3.61 3.80 -9.68
CA SER A 40 4.28 3.69 -10.97
C SER A 40 5.65 4.39 -11.00
N HIS A 41 6.35 4.25 -12.12
CA HIS A 41 7.64 4.93 -12.35
C HIS A 41 7.54 6.45 -12.26
N ASP A 42 6.40 7.04 -12.61
CA ASP A 42 6.19 8.49 -12.56
C ASP A 42 6.40 9.09 -11.17
N GLU A 43 6.25 8.27 -10.13
CA GLU A 43 6.42 8.71 -8.75
C GLU A 43 7.82 8.43 -8.17
N VAL A 44 8.74 7.85 -8.93
CA VAL A 44 10.08 7.53 -8.45
C VAL A 44 11.21 8.09 -9.33
N VAL A 45 10.90 9.10 -10.15
CA VAL A 45 11.82 9.76 -11.09
C VAL A 45 11.73 11.29 -10.99
N HIS A 46 12.71 11.98 -11.57
CA HIS A 46 12.68 13.43 -11.79
C HIS A 46 12.46 14.27 -10.52
N CYS A 47 13.29 14.05 -9.50
CA CYS A 47 13.25 14.76 -8.21
C CYS A 47 11.99 14.52 -7.38
N LYS A 48 11.29 13.42 -7.61
CA LYS A 48 10.11 13.02 -6.83
C LYS A 48 10.45 12.11 -5.65
N LYS A 49 11.71 11.76 -5.46
CA LYS A 49 12.21 10.78 -4.47
C LYS A 49 11.80 9.33 -4.80
N SER A 50 12.51 8.37 -4.21
CA SER A 50 12.09 6.96 -4.25
C SER A 50 10.90 6.70 -3.32
N MET A 51 10.26 5.52 -3.45
CA MET A 51 9.12 5.16 -2.59
C MET A 51 9.46 5.24 -1.11
N ILE A 52 10.62 4.71 -0.69
CA ILE A 52 11.02 4.75 0.71
C ILE A 52 11.41 6.15 1.16
N ASP A 53 12.03 6.95 0.29
CA ASP A 53 12.46 8.29 0.66
C ASP A 53 11.31 9.30 0.76
N LYS A 54 10.15 8.99 0.18
CA LYS A 54 8.91 9.75 0.40
C LYS A 54 8.36 9.58 1.83
N MET A 55 8.65 8.47 2.49
CA MET A 55 8.14 8.18 3.84
C MET A 55 8.73 9.15 4.85
N PHE A 56 7.88 9.64 5.77
CA PHE A 56 8.31 10.49 6.88
C PHE A 56 9.16 9.70 7.89
N GLY A 57 10.12 10.40 8.51
CA GLY A 57 10.87 9.91 9.65
C GLY A 57 12.30 9.48 9.35
N ASP A 58 12.91 8.83 10.35
CA ASP A 58 14.23 8.22 10.25
C ASP A 58 14.22 6.92 9.43
N TYR A 59 15.39 6.28 9.31
CA TYR A 59 15.57 5.06 8.53
C TYR A 59 14.57 3.95 8.92
N ASP A 60 14.42 3.64 10.21
CA ASP A 60 13.53 2.58 10.67
C ASP A 60 12.05 2.95 10.52
N GLN A 61 11.72 4.21 10.76
CA GLN A 61 10.37 4.75 10.59
C GLN A 61 9.94 4.73 9.12
N LYS A 62 10.83 5.05 8.19
CA LYS A 62 10.57 4.96 6.75
C LYS A 62 10.20 3.53 6.33
N PHE A 63 10.95 2.52 6.78
CA PHE A 63 10.61 1.11 6.49
C PHE A 63 9.29 0.69 7.11
N SER A 64 8.99 1.15 8.32
CA SER A 64 7.72 0.86 8.98
C SER A 64 6.53 1.47 8.24
N SER A 65 6.66 2.73 7.82
CA SER A 65 5.65 3.44 7.03
C SER A 65 5.43 2.80 5.66
N LEU A 66 6.51 2.39 4.99
CA LEU A 66 6.41 1.75 3.68
C LEU A 66 5.75 0.36 3.75
N ARG A 67 6.02 -0.41 4.82
CA ARG A 67 5.28 -1.66 5.07
C ARG A 67 3.79 -1.42 5.28
N ALA A 68 3.42 -0.40 6.07
CA ALA A 68 2.02 -0.04 6.29
C ALA A 68 1.33 0.37 4.98
N LEU A 69 2.00 1.17 4.15
CA LEU A 69 1.50 1.58 2.83
C LEU A 69 1.24 0.37 1.91
N TYR A 70 2.19 -0.56 1.83
CA TYR A 70 2.04 -1.76 1.01
C TYR A 70 0.96 -2.70 1.56
N GLY A 71 0.88 -2.87 2.88
CA GLY A 71 -0.22 -3.61 3.50
C GLY A 71 -1.58 -3.02 3.14
N TYR A 72 -1.72 -1.71 3.22
CA TYR A 72 -2.94 -1.00 2.82
C TYR A 72 -3.25 -1.18 1.33
N GLN A 73 -2.25 -1.00 0.44
CA GLN A 73 -2.42 -1.23 -1.00
C GLN A 73 -2.94 -2.64 -1.30
N PHE A 74 -2.35 -3.67 -0.67
CA PHE A 74 -2.75 -5.06 -0.90
C PHE A 74 -4.16 -5.36 -0.39
N ALA A 75 -4.55 -4.79 0.73
CA ALA A 75 -5.86 -4.99 1.31
C ALA A 75 -6.98 -4.20 0.60
N HIS A 76 -6.67 -3.02 0.04
CA HIS A 76 -7.64 -2.15 -0.64
C HIS A 76 -8.19 -2.82 -1.93
N PRO A 77 -9.48 -2.63 -2.29
CA PRO A 77 -10.02 -3.10 -3.58
C PRO A 77 -9.24 -2.57 -4.80
N GLY A 78 -9.11 -3.38 -5.83
CA GLY A 78 -8.38 -3.07 -7.08
C GLY A 78 -7.10 -3.88 -7.24
N LYS A 79 -6.57 -3.94 -8.46
CA LYS A 79 -5.35 -4.70 -8.77
C LYS A 79 -4.09 -3.93 -8.35
N LYS A 80 -3.02 -4.65 -8.06
CA LYS A 80 -1.79 -4.10 -7.46
C LYS A 80 -0.70 -3.93 -8.50
N LEU A 81 -0.02 -2.79 -8.45
CA LEU A 81 1.18 -2.54 -9.24
C LEU A 81 2.19 -1.74 -8.41
N ILE A 82 3.44 -2.17 -8.44
CA ILE A 82 4.58 -1.44 -7.92
C ILE A 82 5.66 -1.39 -8.98
N PHE A 83 6.39 -0.29 -9.03
CA PHE A 83 7.54 -0.19 -9.91
C PHE A 83 8.78 -0.81 -9.28
N MET A 84 9.64 -1.41 -10.12
CA MET A 84 10.85 -2.14 -9.71
C MET A 84 11.73 -1.35 -8.75
N GLY A 85 12.28 -2.01 -7.74
CA GLY A 85 13.10 -1.41 -6.69
C GLY A 85 12.31 -0.98 -5.46
N GLY A 86 10.98 -0.76 -5.59
CA GLY A 86 10.11 -0.43 -4.46
C GLY A 86 9.99 -1.58 -3.46
N GLU A 87 10.00 -2.82 -3.94
CA GLU A 87 9.83 -4.03 -3.12
C GLU A 87 10.98 -4.28 -2.11
N PHE A 88 12.14 -3.68 -2.34
CA PHE A 88 13.25 -3.71 -1.38
C PHE A 88 13.69 -2.33 -0.89
N GLY A 89 12.93 -1.28 -1.25
CA GLY A 89 13.15 0.06 -0.73
C GLY A 89 14.40 0.73 -1.26
N GLN A 90 14.63 0.68 -2.59
CA GLN A 90 15.71 1.42 -3.22
C GLN A 90 15.63 2.91 -2.85
N PHE A 91 16.74 3.50 -2.36
CA PHE A 91 16.76 4.90 -1.93
C PHE A 91 16.92 5.89 -3.06
N ILE A 92 17.69 5.54 -4.10
CA ILE A 92 17.84 6.41 -5.26
C ILE A 92 16.61 6.33 -6.15
N GLU A 93 16.32 7.43 -6.83
CA GLU A 93 15.31 7.47 -7.88
C GLU A 93 15.68 6.50 -9.01
N TRP A 94 14.67 5.96 -9.67
CA TRP A 94 14.91 5.10 -10.81
C TRP A 94 15.58 5.86 -11.97
N ASN A 95 16.63 5.26 -12.51
CA ASN A 95 17.38 5.77 -13.64
C ASN A 95 17.54 4.64 -14.67
N TRP A 96 16.99 4.82 -15.85
CA TRP A 96 17.05 3.83 -16.93
C TRP A 96 18.47 3.52 -17.43
N ARG A 97 19.45 4.37 -17.11
CA ARG A 97 20.85 4.22 -17.53
C ARG A 97 21.66 3.31 -16.62
N GLN A 98 21.11 2.91 -15.49
CA GLN A 98 21.81 2.06 -14.52
C GLN A 98 20.88 0.97 -13.97
N GLY A 99 21.49 -0.12 -13.48
CA GLY A 99 20.74 -1.16 -12.78
C GLY A 99 20.20 -0.70 -11.43
N LEU A 100 19.34 -1.51 -10.85
CA LEU A 100 18.88 -1.31 -9.48
C LEU A 100 20.01 -1.57 -8.48
N ASP A 101 19.92 -0.95 -7.30
CA ASP A 101 20.91 -1.07 -6.22
C ASP A 101 20.77 -2.39 -5.47
N TRP A 102 21.02 -3.52 -6.13
CA TRP A 102 20.87 -4.86 -5.57
C TRP A 102 21.71 -5.11 -4.31
N LEU A 103 22.81 -4.37 -4.14
CA LEU A 103 23.66 -4.43 -2.94
C LEU A 103 22.90 -4.06 -1.66
N LEU A 104 21.77 -3.32 -1.76
CA LEU A 104 20.93 -2.98 -0.61
C LEU A 104 20.34 -4.22 0.07
N LEU A 105 20.20 -5.34 -0.64
CA LEU A 105 19.73 -6.60 -0.07
C LEU A 105 20.69 -7.21 0.97
N ASP A 106 21.95 -6.77 1.01
CA ASP A 106 22.90 -7.14 2.06
C ASP A 106 22.57 -6.46 3.41
N TYR A 107 21.71 -5.45 3.40
CA TYR A 107 21.26 -4.73 4.60
C TYR A 107 19.93 -5.30 5.13
N PRO A 108 19.85 -5.61 6.44
CA PRO A 108 18.71 -6.35 6.99
C PRO A 108 17.33 -5.74 6.72
N ARG A 109 17.19 -4.41 6.77
CA ARG A 109 15.89 -3.73 6.57
C ARG A 109 15.36 -3.88 5.15
N HIS A 110 16.25 -3.81 4.15
CA HIS A 110 15.90 -3.97 2.75
C HIS A 110 15.49 -5.42 2.45
N GLU A 111 16.24 -6.40 2.95
CA GLU A 111 15.88 -7.80 2.79
C GLU A 111 14.58 -8.14 3.53
N GLN A 112 14.35 -7.61 4.74
CA GLN A 112 13.09 -7.77 5.47
C GLN A 112 11.90 -7.18 4.71
N LEU A 113 12.06 -5.99 4.09
CA LEU A 113 11.02 -5.39 3.26
C LEU A 113 10.70 -6.26 2.04
N ARG A 114 11.73 -6.77 1.35
CA ARG A 114 11.56 -7.69 0.22
C ARG A 114 10.80 -8.95 0.61
N GLN A 115 11.15 -9.55 1.76
CA GLN A 115 10.46 -10.72 2.29
C GLN A 115 9.01 -10.40 2.67
N TYR A 116 8.76 -9.25 3.28
CA TYR A 116 7.41 -8.77 3.59
C TYR A 116 6.57 -8.62 2.32
N TYR A 117 7.10 -7.96 1.29
CA TYR A 117 6.41 -7.79 0.01
C TYR A 117 6.12 -9.13 -0.67
N ARG A 118 7.06 -10.06 -0.61
CA ARG A 118 6.86 -11.45 -1.07
C ARG A 118 5.76 -12.17 -0.29
N ALA A 119 5.69 -11.95 1.03
CA ALA A 119 4.62 -12.52 1.86
C ALA A 119 3.25 -11.93 1.50
N LEU A 120 3.15 -10.63 1.28
CA LEU A 120 1.92 -9.98 0.81
C LEU A 120 1.43 -10.57 -0.51
N ASN A 121 2.31 -10.78 -1.49
CA ASN A 121 1.95 -11.43 -2.76
C ASN A 121 1.40 -12.85 -2.55
N ARG A 122 2.01 -13.63 -1.66
CA ARG A 122 1.53 -14.98 -1.34
C ARG A 122 0.15 -14.96 -0.68
N ILE A 123 -0.05 -14.07 0.29
CA ILE A 123 -1.34 -13.89 0.96
C ILE A 123 -2.39 -13.46 -0.07
N TYR A 124 -2.08 -12.47 -0.91
CA TYR A 124 -2.99 -11.97 -1.92
C TYR A 124 -3.45 -13.08 -2.88
N THR A 125 -2.51 -13.85 -3.43
CA THR A 125 -2.84 -14.93 -4.38
C THR A 125 -3.54 -16.12 -3.73
N ALA A 126 -3.31 -16.36 -2.43
CA ALA A 126 -3.93 -17.48 -1.69
C ALA A 126 -5.29 -17.13 -1.08
N THR A 127 -5.69 -15.84 -1.06
CA THR A 127 -6.88 -15.36 -0.36
C THR A 127 -7.88 -14.71 -1.34
N PRO A 128 -8.85 -15.49 -1.87
CA PRO A 128 -9.82 -14.98 -2.84
C PRO A 128 -10.60 -13.75 -2.38
N ALA A 129 -10.81 -13.58 -1.07
CA ALA A 129 -11.43 -12.39 -0.50
C ALA A 129 -10.70 -11.07 -0.88
N MET A 130 -9.40 -11.11 -1.18
CA MET A 130 -8.60 -9.93 -1.50
C MET A 130 -8.75 -9.46 -2.95
N TYR A 131 -9.26 -10.29 -3.85
CA TYR A 131 -9.32 -9.95 -5.28
C TYR A 131 -10.58 -10.42 -6.02
N GLY A 132 -11.36 -11.32 -5.42
CA GLY A 132 -12.45 -11.97 -6.13
C GLY A 132 -13.68 -11.09 -6.31
N ARG A 133 -13.88 -10.08 -5.43
CA ARG A 133 -14.97 -9.11 -5.49
C ARG A 133 -14.41 -7.69 -5.39
N ASP A 134 -13.62 -7.30 -6.39
CA ASP A 134 -12.99 -5.97 -6.46
C ASP A 134 -13.89 -4.91 -7.12
N HIS A 135 -15.11 -5.27 -7.55
CA HIS A 135 -15.92 -4.45 -8.45
C HIS A 135 -17.18 -3.87 -7.80
N GLY A 136 -17.39 -4.10 -6.52
CA GLY A 136 -18.59 -3.63 -5.84
C GLY A 136 -18.52 -3.69 -4.31
N TRP A 137 -19.48 -3.05 -3.68
CA TRP A 137 -19.63 -3.00 -2.22
C TRP A 137 -19.91 -4.37 -1.59
N ASP A 138 -20.34 -5.35 -2.35
CA ASP A 138 -20.51 -6.73 -1.90
C ASP A 138 -19.18 -7.42 -1.56
N GLY A 139 -18.06 -6.87 -2.02
CA GLY A 139 -16.70 -7.33 -1.70
C GLY A 139 -16.00 -6.54 -0.58
N PHE A 140 -16.64 -5.48 -0.06
CA PHE A 140 -15.98 -4.57 0.89
C PHE A 140 -16.95 -4.02 1.94
N LYS A 141 -16.50 -3.94 3.19
CA LYS A 141 -17.25 -3.29 4.27
C LYS A 141 -16.33 -2.60 5.26
N TRP A 142 -16.55 -1.32 5.51
CA TRP A 142 -15.90 -0.61 6.60
C TRP A 142 -16.31 -1.18 7.96
N LEU A 143 -15.36 -1.38 8.86
CA LEU A 143 -15.56 -1.69 10.27
C LEU A 143 -15.28 -0.45 11.13
N ASN A 144 -14.19 0.25 10.82
CA ASN A 144 -13.86 1.52 11.44
C ASN A 144 -13.20 2.42 10.39
N VAL A 145 -13.88 3.50 10.03
CA VAL A 145 -13.45 4.40 8.94
C VAL A 145 -12.89 5.73 9.46
N ASP A 146 -13.15 6.09 10.71
CA ASP A 146 -12.93 7.45 11.22
C ASP A 146 -12.12 7.49 12.54
N ASP A 147 -11.22 6.56 12.74
CA ASP A 147 -10.29 6.59 13.88
C ASP A 147 -9.06 7.48 13.57
N ARG A 148 -9.37 8.75 13.35
CA ARG A 148 -8.37 9.74 12.95
C ARG A 148 -7.36 10.05 14.05
N GLU A 149 -7.74 9.93 15.32
CA GLU A 149 -6.83 10.15 16.45
C GLU A 149 -5.69 9.12 16.49
N ARG A 150 -5.99 7.88 16.11
CA ARG A 150 -4.99 6.80 16.03
C ARG A 150 -4.44 6.60 14.61
N SER A 151 -4.89 7.40 13.64
CA SER A 151 -4.51 7.24 12.23
C SER A 151 -4.75 5.81 11.73
N SER A 152 -5.89 5.21 12.12
CA SER A 152 -6.21 3.82 11.80
C SER A 152 -7.52 3.69 11.03
N VAL A 153 -7.58 2.67 10.17
CA VAL A 153 -8.78 2.23 9.47
C VAL A 153 -8.93 0.73 9.60
N ALA A 154 -10.15 0.23 9.64
CA ALA A 154 -10.41 -1.19 9.60
C ALA A 154 -11.58 -1.51 8.66
N PHE A 155 -11.44 -2.56 7.87
CA PHE A 155 -12.43 -3.01 6.90
C PHE A 155 -12.38 -4.52 6.67
N MET A 156 -13.45 -5.04 6.09
CA MET A 156 -13.53 -6.43 5.65
C MET A 156 -13.46 -6.54 4.14
N ARG A 157 -12.83 -7.61 3.67
CA ARG A 157 -12.89 -8.10 2.29
C ARG A 157 -13.66 -9.42 2.28
N MET A 158 -14.64 -9.55 1.37
CA MET A 158 -15.51 -10.71 1.32
C MET A 158 -15.07 -11.71 0.25
N GLU A 159 -15.18 -13.00 0.57
CA GLU A 159 -14.92 -14.05 -0.41
C GLU A 159 -16.04 -14.14 -1.46
N PRO A 160 -15.71 -14.47 -2.73
CA PRO A 160 -16.70 -14.65 -3.78
C PRO A 160 -17.71 -15.77 -3.50
N ASP A 161 -17.26 -16.82 -2.83
CA ASP A 161 -18.11 -17.97 -2.51
C ASP A 161 -18.91 -17.70 -1.22
N ALA A 162 -20.18 -17.36 -1.41
CA ALA A 162 -21.09 -17.06 -0.30
C ALA A 162 -21.32 -18.26 0.65
N GLU A 163 -21.15 -19.50 0.18
CA GLU A 163 -21.34 -20.69 1.00
C GLU A 163 -20.18 -20.87 2.01
N LYS A 164 -18.98 -20.46 1.64
CA LYS A 164 -17.82 -20.51 2.54
C LYS A 164 -17.83 -19.40 3.59
N GLY A 165 -18.54 -18.30 3.32
CA GLY A 165 -18.69 -17.18 4.25
C GLY A 165 -17.37 -16.56 4.74
N ALA A 166 -16.26 -16.84 4.05
CA ALA A 166 -14.95 -16.38 4.47
C ALA A 166 -14.77 -14.89 4.20
N TYR A 167 -14.14 -14.22 5.13
CA TYR A 167 -13.78 -12.80 5.03
C TYR A 167 -12.41 -12.56 5.66
N LEU A 168 -11.76 -11.52 5.19
CA LEU A 168 -10.50 -11.02 5.73
C LEU A 168 -10.75 -9.68 6.41
N VAL A 169 -10.34 -9.54 7.65
CA VAL A 169 -10.32 -8.24 8.34
C VAL A 169 -8.95 -7.61 8.16
N CYS A 170 -8.94 -6.37 7.67
CA CYS A 170 -7.75 -5.56 7.50
C CYS A 170 -7.82 -4.36 8.44
N ALA A 171 -6.77 -4.17 9.22
CA ALA A 171 -6.68 -3.06 10.14
C ALA A 171 -5.25 -2.50 10.15
#